data_7e1b0a2adfd6b2273877561544d14657
#
_entry.id   7e1b0a2adfd6b2273877561544d14657
#
_cell.length_a   1.000
_cell.length_b   1.000
_cell.length_c   1.000
_cell.angle_alpha   90.00
_cell.angle_beta   90.00
_cell.angle_gamma   90.00
#
_symmetry.space_group_name_H-M   'P 1'
#
loop_
_entity.id
_entity.type
_entity.pdbx_description
1 polymer ?
#
loop_
_entity_poly.entity_id
_entity_poly.type
_entity_poly.pdbx_seq_one_letter_code
_entity_poly.pdbx_strand_id
1 'polypeptide(L)'
;MTKTITIAMVGAGRGAELHMGGYQRVHGIPVRYKWVFARREEQLLAVQKRYGFERITTRYADLLEDPEVDVIDLCTPPYMHAQEAILALNSGKHVICEKPLTGYFGTPEDPLPVGSVSKEKMYRACLEDLDRIQEAVRSSGKQFMYAENFVYAPAIQKAAEIIAAKKSRILYMKGEESLKGSSSAVAGEWAKTGGGTFIR
;
A
#
# COMPACT_ATOMS: atom_id res chain seq x y z
N MET A 1 -5.96 -23.09 18.83
CA MET A 1 -5.39 -21.75 19.09
C MET A 1 -5.32 -21.00 17.78
N THR A 2 -5.75 -19.75 17.75
CA THR A 2 -5.65 -18.91 16.53
C THR A 2 -4.17 -18.63 16.27
N LYS A 3 -3.70 -18.81 15.01
CA LYS A 3 -2.32 -18.52 14.63
C LYS A 3 -2.04 -17.02 14.82
N THR A 4 -0.90 -16.68 15.44
CA THR A 4 -0.38 -15.31 15.47
C THR A 4 0.08 -14.91 14.09
N ILE A 5 -0.30 -13.73 13.61
CA ILE A 5 0.17 -13.17 12.35
C ILE A 5 1.32 -12.20 12.64
N THR A 6 2.47 -12.49 12.05
CA THR A 6 3.68 -11.67 12.23
C THR A 6 3.83 -10.68 11.08
N ILE A 7 3.86 -9.40 11.41
CA ILE A 7 3.91 -8.30 10.45
C ILE A 7 5.29 -7.65 10.44
N ALA A 8 5.76 -7.31 9.23
CA ALA A 8 6.85 -6.39 9.00
C ALA A 8 6.31 -5.14 8.26
N MET A 9 6.47 -3.98 8.88
CA MET A 9 6.05 -2.68 8.35
C MET A 9 7.15 -2.07 7.48
N VAL A 10 6.81 -1.63 6.28
CA VAL A 10 7.70 -0.99 5.32
C VAL A 10 7.30 0.47 5.15
N GLY A 11 8.08 1.35 5.74
CA GLY A 11 7.78 2.76 5.90
C GLY A 11 7.53 3.12 7.36
N ALA A 12 7.94 4.33 7.75
CA ALA A 12 7.79 4.88 9.11
C ALA A 12 7.12 6.27 9.08
N GLY A 13 6.32 6.52 8.06
CA GLY A 13 5.60 7.78 7.87
C GLY A 13 4.13 7.69 8.29
N ARG A 14 3.35 8.68 7.83
CA ARG A 14 1.92 8.79 8.17
C ARG A 14 1.10 7.56 7.75
N GLY A 15 1.41 6.92 6.61
CA GLY A 15 0.72 5.69 6.20
C GLY A 15 0.87 4.60 7.26
N ALA A 16 2.09 4.36 7.71
CA ALA A 16 2.38 3.40 8.78
C ALA A 16 1.64 3.73 10.10
N GLU A 17 1.55 5.01 10.48
CA GLU A 17 0.79 5.43 11.68
C GLU A 17 -0.71 5.10 11.55
N LEU A 18 -1.30 5.27 10.35
CA LEU A 18 -2.70 4.94 10.10
C LEU A 18 -2.93 3.43 10.19
N HIS A 19 -2.07 2.62 9.56
CA HIS A 19 -2.14 1.16 9.62
C HIS A 19 -1.96 0.65 11.05
N MET A 20 -0.99 1.19 11.79
CA MET A 20 -0.81 0.84 13.21
C MET A 20 -2.02 1.17 14.06
N GLY A 21 -2.69 2.31 13.81
CA GLY A 21 -3.96 2.63 14.45
C GLY A 21 -5.08 1.64 14.12
N GLY A 22 -5.05 1.04 12.94
CA GLY A 22 -5.92 -0.06 12.54
C GLY A 22 -5.58 -1.36 13.29
N TYR A 23 -4.32 -1.77 13.28
CA TYR A 23 -3.87 -3.00 13.94
C TYR A 23 -4.18 -3.03 15.44
N GLN A 24 -4.07 -1.90 16.13
CA GLN A 24 -4.42 -1.79 17.55
C GLN A 24 -5.92 -2.04 17.85
N ARG A 25 -6.77 -2.06 16.81
CA ARG A 25 -8.21 -2.34 16.90
C ARG A 25 -8.59 -3.72 16.35
N VAL A 26 -7.62 -4.51 15.94
CA VAL A 26 -7.88 -5.90 15.51
C VAL A 26 -8.13 -6.76 16.74
N HIS A 27 -9.28 -7.42 16.77
CA HIS A 27 -9.67 -8.32 17.83
C HIS A 27 -9.84 -9.77 17.32
N GLY A 28 -9.54 -10.73 18.16
CA GLY A 28 -9.71 -12.16 17.84
C GLY A 28 -8.56 -12.78 17.02
N ILE A 29 -7.65 -12.01 16.50
CA ILE A 29 -6.44 -12.46 15.80
C ILE A 29 -5.24 -11.81 16.49
N PRO A 30 -4.32 -12.57 17.11
CA PRO A 30 -3.11 -12.00 17.68
C PRO A 30 -2.17 -11.53 16.56
N VAL A 31 -1.71 -10.29 16.67
CA VAL A 31 -0.77 -9.67 15.73
C VAL A 31 0.53 -9.37 16.45
N ARG A 32 1.64 -9.78 15.83
CA ARG A 32 3.01 -9.55 16.32
C ARG A 32 3.70 -8.56 15.39
N TYR A 33 4.20 -7.45 15.95
CA TYR A 33 4.93 -6.42 15.20
C TYR A 33 6.41 -6.71 15.28
N LYS A 34 6.96 -7.43 14.29
CA LYS A 34 8.34 -7.91 14.34
C LYS A 34 9.33 -6.88 13.81
N TRP A 35 9.13 -6.39 12.60
CA TRP A 35 10.06 -5.48 11.95
C TRP A 35 9.39 -4.17 11.56
N VAL A 36 10.13 -3.06 11.68
CA VAL A 36 9.85 -1.85 10.95
C VAL A 36 11.09 -1.43 10.14
N PHE A 37 10.85 -1.15 8.85
CA PHE A 37 11.87 -0.73 7.90
C PHE A 37 11.61 0.72 7.45
N ALA A 38 12.66 1.53 7.41
CA ALA A 38 12.69 2.81 6.71
C ALA A 38 14.14 3.20 6.41
N ARG A 39 14.32 4.15 5.48
CA ARG A 39 15.66 4.61 5.09
C ARG A 39 16.37 5.46 6.14
N ARG A 40 15.65 6.03 7.09
CA ARG A 40 16.18 6.92 8.14
C ARG A 40 15.99 6.27 9.51
N GLU A 41 17.10 6.03 10.20
CA GLU A 41 17.12 5.34 11.50
C GLU A 41 16.36 6.11 12.61
N GLU A 42 16.47 7.44 12.62
CA GLU A 42 15.78 8.27 13.60
C GLU A 42 14.25 8.04 13.59
N GLN A 43 13.67 7.88 12.39
CA GLN A 43 12.24 7.59 12.25
C GLN A 43 11.89 6.20 12.78
N LEU A 44 12.78 5.22 12.56
CA LEU A 44 12.60 3.85 13.01
C LEU A 44 12.54 3.75 14.53
N LEU A 45 13.44 4.40 15.23
CA LEU A 45 13.47 4.41 16.70
C LEU A 45 12.19 4.98 17.31
N ALA A 46 11.66 6.06 16.72
CA ALA A 46 10.42 6.68 17.17
C ALA A 46 9.22 5.74 17.00
N VAL A 47 9.10 5.09 15.83
CA VAL A 47 8.03 4.14 15.50
C VAL A 47 8.15 2.87 16.35
N GLN A 48 9.36 2.34 16.52
CA GLN A 48 9.62 1.18 17.37
C GLN A 48 9.16 1.43 18.81
N LYS A 49 9.58 2.54 19.39
CA LYS A 49 9.19 2.92 20.75
C LYS A 49 7.68 3.10 20.91
N ARG A 50 7.04 3.71 19.90
CA ARG A 50 5.61 4.03 19.97
C ARG A 50 4.71 2.80 19.84
N TYR A 51 5.07 1.85 18.98
CA TYR A 51 4.21 0.73 18.60
C TYR A 51 4.72 -0.64 19.07
N GLY A 52 5.92 -0.71 19.63
CA GLY A 52 6.46 -1.94 20.19
C GLY A 52 6.99 -2.92 19.15
N PHE A 53 7.53 -2.44 18.02
CA PHE A 53 8.23 -3.32 17.08
C PHE A 53 9.45 -3.95 17.74
N GLU A 54 9.65 -5.25 17.54
CA GLU A 54 10.78 -5.98 18.15
C GLU A 54 12.11 -5.54 17.56
N ARG A 55 12.14 -5.25 16.24
CA ARG A 55 13.36 -4.94 15.49
C ARG A 55 13.15 -3.78 14.52
N ILE A 56 14.22 -3.08 14.23
CA ILE A 56 14.31 -2.03 13.22
C ILE A 56 15.41 -2.39 12.21
N THR A 57 15.25 -1.95 10.98
CA THR A 57 16.29 -2.08 9.95
C THR A 57 16.18 -1.02 8.86
N THR A 58 17.31 -0.71 8.22
CA THR A 58 17.40 0.08 7.00
C THR A 58 17.61 -0.78 5.75
N ARG A 59 17.56 -2.11 5.89
CA ARG A 59 17.74 -3.10 4.81
C ARG A 59 16.44 -3.85 4.59
N TYR A 60 15.83 -3.67 3.42
CA TYR A 60 14.57 -4.35 3.08
C TYR A 60 14.73 -5.88 3.06
N ALA A 61 15.90 -6.37 2.65
CA ALA A 61 16.21 -7.80 2.61
C ALA A 61 16.01 -8.51 3.95
N ASP A 62 16.30 -7.84 5.09
CA ASP A 62 16.15 -8.44 6.42
C ASP A 62 14.69 -8.88 6.70
N LEU A 63 13.71 -8.18 6.13
CA LEU A 63 12.30 -8.53 6.25
C LEU A 63 11.94 -9.73 5.37
N LEU A 64 12.51 -9.76 4.16
CA LEU A 64 12.23 -10.79 3.16
C LEU A 64 12.81 -12.15 3.57
N GLU A 65 13.99 -12.13 4.15
CA GLU A 65 14.75 -13.31 4.57
C GLU A 65 14.26 -13.91 5.90
N ASP A 66 13.51 -13.15 6.70
CA ASP A 66 13.03 -13.62 8.00
C ASP A 66 11.85 -14.61 7.85
N PRO A 67 12.04 -15.91 8.16
CA PRO A 67 10.99 -16.92 7.98
C PRO A 67 9.79 -16.75 8.91
N GLU A 68 9.92 -15.97 9.99
CA GLU A 68 8.80 -15.74 10.90
C GLU A 68 7.85 -14.62 10.44
N VAL A 69 8.23 -13.82 9.43
CA VAL A 69 7.36 -12.80 8.88
C VAL A 69 6.32 -13.45 7.97
N ASP A 70 5.06 -13.26 8.29
CA ASP A 70 3.93 -13.71 7.46
C ASP A 70 3.52 -12.65 6.44
N VAL A 71 3.51 -11.37 6.83
CA VAL A 71 2.96 -10.26 6.04
C VAL A 71 3.94 -9.09 5.99
N ILE A 72 4.16 -8.58 4.78
CA ILE A 72 4.81 -7.30 4.53
C ILE A 72 3.75 -6.24 4.29
N ASP A 73 3.75 -5.17 5.08
CA ASP A 73 2.82 -4.05 4.98
C ASP A 73 3.53 -2.82 4.41
N LEU A 74 3.20 -2.48 3.15
CA LEU A 74 3.86 -1.43 2.36
C LEU A 74 3.16 -0.08 2.55
N CYS A 75 3.81 0.79 3.30
CA CYS A 75 3.42 2.19 3.56
C CYS A 75 4.45 3.19 3.01
N THR A 76 5.17 2.81 1.98
CA THR A 76 6.16 3.62 1.27
C THR A 76 5.52 4.57 0.26
N PRO A 77 6.29 5.46 -0.38
CA PRO A 77 5.79 6.24 -1.50
C PRO A 77 5.40 5.36 -2.71
N PRO A 78 4.37 5.73 -3.49
CA PRO A 78 3.80 4.92 -4.57
C PRO A 78 4.79 4.37 -5.59
N TYR A 79 5.85 5.11 -5.92
CA TYR A 79 6.85 4.65 -6.89
C TYR A 79 7.64 3.41 -6.45
N MET A 80 7.58 3.03 -5.18
CA MET A 80 8.24 1.85 -4.62
C MET A 80 7.32 0.63 -4.56
N HIS A 81 5.99 0.83 -4.57
CA HIS A 81 5.01 -0.21 -4.26
C HIS A 81 5.14 -1.44 -5.14
N ALA A 82 5.18 -1.29 -6.47
CA ALA A 82 5.22 -2.43 -7.38
C ALA A 82 6.46 -3.31 -7.14
N GLN A 83 7.64 -2.69 -7.06
CA GLN A 83 8.89 -3.41 -6.86
C GLN A 83 8.95 -4.10 -5.47
N GLU A 84 8.59 -3.37 -4.41
CA GLU A 84 8.58 -3.93 -3.05
C GLU A 84 7.58 -5.07 -2.91
N ALA A 85 6.39 -4.92 -3.50
CA ALA A 85 5.37 -5.96 -3.49
C ALA A 85 5.82 -7.24 -4.20
N ILE A 86 6.41 -7.12 -5.39
CA ILE A 86 6.90 -8.27 -6.16
C ILE A 86 8.00 -9.01 -5.38
N LEU A 87 8.95 -8.27 -4.79
CA LEU A 87 10.00 -8.88 -3.97
C LEU A 87 9.43 -9.61 -2.75
N ALA A 88 8.46 -9.02 -2.05
CA ALA A 88 7.81 -9.63 -0.90
C ALA A 88 7.05 -10.92 -1.28
N LEU A 89 6.25 -10.88 -2.34
CA LEU A 89 5.52 -12.04 -2.85
C LEU A 89 6.48 -13.18 -3.24
N ASN A 90 7.54 -12.86 -3.99
CA ASN A 90 8.54 -13.83 -4.43
C ASN A 90 9.34 -14.44 -3.27
N SER A 91 9.47 -13.72 -2.14
CA SER A 91 10.06 -14.27 -0.92
C SER A 91 9.06 -15.06 -0.05
N GLY A 92 7.86 -15.31 -0.56
CA GLY A 92 6.86 -16.14 0.11
C GLY A 92 6.08 -15.41 1.21
N LYS A 93 5.99 -14.07 1.16
CA LYS A 93 5.23 -13.26 2.12
C LYS A 93 3.90 -12.83 1.53
N HIS A 94 2.87 -12.72 2.37
CA HIS A 94 1.67 -11.97 2.03
C HIS A 94 1.97 -10.48 2.00
N VAL A 95 1.21 -9.72 1.22
CA VAL A 95 1.43 -8.27 1.07
C VAL A 95 0.15 -7.50 1.38
N ILE A 96 0.26 -6.46 2.20
CA ILE A 96 -0.67 -5.34 2.26
C ILE A 96 0.02 -4.16 1.60
N CYS A 97 -0.65 -3.46 0.68
CA CYS A 97 -0.06 -2.35 -0.04
C CYS A 97 -0.98 -1.12 0.00
N GLU A 98 -0.42 0.00 0.44
CA GLU A 98 -1.13 1.29 0.41
C GLU A 98 -1.45 1.75 -1.01
N LYS A 99 -2.43 2.61 -1.07
CA LYS A 99 -2.87 3.24 -2.33
C LYS A 99 -1.96 4.43 -2.69
N PRO A 100 -1.85 4.80 -3.99
CA PRO A 100 -2.24 4.00 -5.14
C PRO A 100 -1.29 2.82 -5.34
N LEU A 101 -1.80 1.75 -5.96
CA LEU A 101 -1.02 0.53 -6.17
C LEU A 101 0.21 0.78 -7.04
N THR A 102 0.04 1.53 -8.12
CA THR A 102 1.09 1.98 -9.02
C THR A 102 0.72 3.33 -9.64
N GLY A 103 1.54 3.85 -10.51
CA GLY A 103 1.35 5.08 -11.27
C GLY A 103 2.47 5.24 -12.29
N TYR A 104 2.44 6.31 -13.08
CA TYR A 104 3.54 6.63 -13.97
C TYR A 104 4.48 7.65 -13.32
N PHE A 105 5.71 7.26 -13.08
CA PHE A 105 6.68 8.05 -12.31
C PHE A 105 7.70 8.79 -13.19
N GLY A 106 7.64 8.57 -14.52
CA GLY A 106 8.58 9.10 -15.49
C GLY A 106 9.83 8.25 -15.68
N THR A 107 10.52 8.50 -16.77
CA THR A 107 11.84 7.94 -17.08
C THR A 107 12.83 9.06 -17.36
N PRO A 108 14.15 8.83 -17.36
CA PRO A 108 15.15 9.86 -17.70
C PRO A 108 14.97 10.49 -19.09
N GLU A 109 14.33 9.76 -20.01
CA GLU A 109 14.10 10.18 -21.41
C GLU A 109 12.80 10.97 -21.57
N ASP A 110 11.98 11.05 -20.54
CA ASP A 110 10.69 11.74 -20.63
C ASP A 110 10.83 13.26 -20.58
N PRO A 111 9.94 13.98 -21.26
CA PRO A 111 9.88 15.42 -21.13
C PRO A 111 9.41 15.83 -19.73
N LEU A 112 9.90 16.96 -19.26
CA LEU A 112 9.41 17.59 -18.03
C LEU A 112 8.38 18.67 -18.33
N PRO A 113 7.35 18.82 -17.50
CA PRO A 113 7.00 17.98 -16.35
C PRO A 113 6.48 16.60 -16.78
N VAL A 114 6.68 15.57 -15.97
CA VAL A 114 6.24 14.17 -16.24
C VAL A 114 4.77 14.10 -16.67
N GLY A 115 3.93 14.98 -16.14
CA GLY A 115 2.50 15.07 -16.51
C GLY A 115 2.23 15.42 -17.97
N SER A 116 3.23 15.87 -18.75
CA SER A 116 3.13 16.15 -20.19
C SER A 116 3.33 14.91 -21.07
N VAL A 117 3.81 13.82 -20.52
CA VAL A 117 3.93 12.52 -21.22
C VAL A 117 2.56 12.05 -21.69
N SER A 118 2.50 11.36 -22.84
CA SER A 118 1.25 10.89 -23.39
C SER A 118 0.53 9.95 -22.41
N LYS A 119 -0.78 10.09 -22.28
CA LYS A 119 -1.59 9.26 -21.37
C LYS A 119 -1.56 7.77 -21.79
N GLU A 120 -1.43 7.51 -23.07
CA GLU A 120 -1.26 6.15 -23.59
C GLU A 120 0.02 5.48 -23.06
N LYS A 121 1.16 6.19 -23.10
CA LYS A 121 2.42 5.70 -22.53
C LYS A 121 2.29 5.44 -21.03
N MET A 122 1.70 6.39 -20.30
CA MET A 122 1.46 6.25 -18.85
C MET A 122 0.60 5.03 -18.54
N TYR A 123 -0.49 4.86 -19.29
CA TYR A 123 -1.44 3.75 -19.10
C TYR A 123 -0.77 2.39 -19.33
N ARG A 124 -0.02 2.25 -20.43
CA ARG A 124 0.71 1.00 -20.74
C ARG A 124 1.70 0.64 -19.66
N ALA A 125 2.50 1.60 -19.19
CA ALA A 125 3.45 1.37 -18.10
C ALA A 125 2.77 0.92 -16.80
N CYS A 126 1.62 1.51 -16.45
CA CYS A 126 0.83 1.07 -15.31
C CYS A 126 0.32 -0.37 -15.48
N LEU A 127 -0.14 -0.75 -16.69
CA LEU A 127 -0.59 -2.11 -16.96
C LEU A 127 0.55 -3.12 -16.84
N GLU A 128 1.75 -2.80 -17.36
CA GLU A 128 2.93 -3.64 -17.23
C GLU A 128 3.30 -3.91 -15.75
N ASP A 129 3.25 -2.89 -14.90
CA ASP A 129 3.46 -3.07 -13.46
C ASP A 129 2.39 -3.97 -12.83
N LEU A 130 1.11 -3.77 -13.18
CA LEU A 130 0.01 -4.58 -12.67
C LEU A 130 0.12 -6.03 -13.12
N ASP A 131 0.50 -6.29 -14.37
CA ASP A 131 0.72 -7.64 -14.89
C ASP A 131 1.87 -8.35 -14.15
N ARG A 132 2.95 -7.64 -13.84
CA ARG A 132 4.08 -8.17 -13.06
C ARG A 132 3.68 -8.50 -11.62
N ILE A 133 2.89 -7.63 -10.97
CA ILE A 133 2.36 -7.90 -9.63
C ILE A 133 1.43 -9.11 -9.67
N GLN A 134 0.53 -9.18 -10.65
CA GLN A 134 -0.42 -10.29 -10.80
C GLN A 134 0.30 -11.63 -11.02
N GLU A 135 1.37 -11.63 -11.81
CA GLU A 135 2.20 -12.82 -12.00
C GLU A 135 2.91 -13.24 -10.70
N ALA A 136 3.45 -12.29 -9.94
CA ALA A 136 4.05 -12.58 -8.64
C ALA A 136 3.03 -13.16 -7.64
N VAL A 137 1.79 -12.68 -7.64
CA VAL A 137 0.69 -13.24 -6.83
C VAL A 137 0.41 -14.68 -7.25
N ARG A 138 0.27 -14.94 -8.56
CA ARG A 138 -0.02 -16.30 -9.08
C ARG A 138 1.09 -17.29 -8.76
N SER A 139 2.34 -16.90 -9.02
CA SER A 139 3.50 -17.77 -8.87
C SER A 139 3.83 -18.05 -7.40
N SER A 140 3.67 -17.08 -6.51
CA SER A 140 3.94 -17.25 -5.08
C SER A 140 2.81 -17.98 -4.33
N GLY A 141 1.59 -17.95 -4.83
CA GLY A 141 0.40 -18.42 -4.12
C GLY A 141 0.09 -17.60 -2.85
N LYS A 142 0.67 -16.41 -2.72
CA LYS A 142 0.44 -15.52 -1.56
C LYS A 142 -0.69 -14.54 -1.85
N GLN A 143 -1.26 -14.01 -0.76
CA GLN A 143 -2.31 -13.00 -0.86
C GLN A 143 -1.69 -11.61 -1.04
N PHE A 144 -2.28 -10.84 -1.93
CA PHE A 144 -2.04 -9.42 -2.08
C PHE A 144 -3.30 -8.66 -1.68
N MET A 145 -3.19 -7.76 -0.72
CA MET A 145 -4.30 -6.99 -0.15
C MET A 145 -4.06 -5.50 -0.45
N TYR A 146 -4.94 -4.92 -1.24
CA TYR A 146 -4.88 -3.50 -1.56
C TYR A 146 -5.60 -2.68 -0.47
N ALA A 147 -4.89 -1.75 0.15
CA ALA A 147 -5.40 -0.94 1.26
C ALA A 147 -6.28 0.22 0.77
N GLU A 148 -7.29 -0.08 -0.03
CA GLU A 148 -8.33 0.86 -0.46
C GLU A 148 -9.43 0.90 0.61
N ASN A 149 -9.30 1.82 1.55
CA ASN A 149 -10.13 1.85 2.75
C ASN A 149 -11.62 2.20 2.50
N PHE A 150 -11.93 2.96 1.45
CA PHE A 150 -13.31 3.38 1.18
C PHE A 150 -14.25 2.22 0.85
N VAL A 151 -13.75 1.13 0.28
CA VAL A 151 -14.59 -0.06 0.04
C VAL A 151 -15.10 -0.69 1.33
N TYR A 152 -14.42 -0.45 2.44
CA TYR A 152 -14.80 -0.93 3.78
C TYR A 152 -15.59 0.10 4.60
N ALA A 153 -15.83 1.29 4.07
CA ALA A 153 -16.61 2.31 4.76
C ALA A 153 -18.05 1.82 5.04
N PRO A 154 -18.57 1.92 6.27
CA PRO A 154 -19.87 1.36 6.63
C PRO A 154 -21.03 1.83 5.72
N ALA A 155 -21.00 3.09 5.28
CA ALA A 155 -21.99 3.63 4.38
C ALA A 155 -21.93 2.97 2.98
N ILE A 156 -20.72 2.73 2.46
CA ILE A 156 -20.51 2.07 1.16
C ILE A 156 -20.91 0.60 1.24
N GLN A 157 -20.52 -0.10 2.32
CA GLN A 157 -20.95 -1.49 2.54
C GLN A 157 -22.47 -1.61 2.63
N LYS A 158 -23.12 -0.70 3.35
CA LYS A 158 -24.59 -0.70 3.46
C LYS A 158 -25.28 -0.40 2.12
N ALA A 159 -24.74 0.52 1.34
CA ALA A 159 -25.25 0.79 0.00
C ALA A 159 -25.13 -0.46 -0.90
N ALA A 160 -23.97 -1.13 -0.90
CA ALA A 160 -23.76 -2.36 -1.66
C ALA A 160 -24.74 -3.46 -1.24
N GLU A 161 -24.94 -3.67 0.06
CA GLU A 161 -25.90 -4.62 0.62
C GLU A 161 -27.34 -4.34 0.12
N ILE A 162 -27.79 -3.08 0.17
CA ILE A 162 -29.12 -2.69 -0.26
C ILE A 162 -29.31 -2.93 -1.78
N ILE A 163 -28.31 -2.55 -2.59
CA ILE A 163 -28.33 -2.75 -4.04
C ILE A 163 -28.44 -4.24 -4.36
N ALA A 164 -27.63 -5.08 -3.72
CA ALA A 164 -27.64 -6.52 -3.91
C ALA A 164 -28.99 -7.14 -3.49
N ALA A 165 -29.48 -6.81 -2.29
CA ALA A 165 -30.73 -7.35 -1.75
C ALA A 165 -31.94 -7.00 -2.61
N LYS A 166 -31.97 -5.80 -3.17
CA LYS A 166 -33.05 -5.33 -4.04
C LYS A 166 -32.84 -5.67 -5.53
N LYS A 167 -31.72 -6.31 -5.89
CA LYS A 167 -31.29 -6.56 -7.28
C LYS A 167 -31.41 -5.30 -8.16
N SER A 168 -31.04 -4.15 -7.57
CA SER A 168 -31.18 -2.85 -8.21
C SER A 168 -30.06 -2.61 -9.21
N ARG A 169 -30.39 -1.85 -10.28
CA ARG A 169 -29.40 -1.29 -11.21
C ARG A 169 -29.14 0.17 -10.87
N ILE A 170 -27.87 0.54 -10.71
CA ILE A 170 -27.47 1.93 -10.52
C ILE A 170 -27.63 2.64 -11.88
N LEU A 171 -28.47 3.69 -11.93
CA LEU A 171 -28.68 4.52 -13.13
C LEU A 171 -27.76 5.74 -13.12
N TYR A 172 -27.47 6.28 -11.95
CA TYR A 172 -26.63 7.47 -11.79
C TYR A 172 -25.90 7.42 -10.46
N MET A 173 -24.64 7.85 -10.47
CA MET A 173 -23.82 7.99 -9.28
C MET A 173 -23.05 9.31 -9.34
N LYS A 174 -23.03 10.05 -8.23
CA LYS A 174 -22.19 11.23 -8.03
C LYS A 174 -21.30 10.99 -6.82
N GLY A 175 -19.99 11.14 -7.03
CA GLY A 175 -18.99 11.19 -5.96
C GLY A 175 -18.36 12.57 -5.91
N GLU A 176 -18.11 13.06 -4.71
CA GLU A 176 -17.40 14.33 -4.49
C GLU A 176 -16.44 14.16 -3.32
N GLU A 177 -15.19 14.52 -3.53
CA GLU A 177 -14.16 14.54 -2.51
C GLU A 177 -13.42 15.87 -2.57
N SER A 178 -13.31 16.53 -1.43
CA SER A 178 -12.59 17.80 -1.28
C SER A 178 -11.56 17.70 -0.17
N LEU A 179 -10.29 17.88 -0.50
CA LEU A 179 -9.18 17.85 0.44
C LEU A 179 -8.49 19.21 0.48
N LYS A 180 -8.08 19.62 1.67
CA LYS A 180 -7.27 20.85 1.86
C LYS A 180 -5.88 20.73 1.21
N GLY A 181 -5.49 19.56 0.74
CA GLY A 181 -4.18 19.21 0.23
C GLY A 181 -3.58 18.03 1.02
N SER A 182 -2.39 17.62 0.63
CA SER A 182 -1.68 16.51 1.29
C SER A 182 -0.55 17.05 2.16
N SER A 183 -0.43 16.49 3.36
CA SER A 183 0.72 16.72 4.25
C SER A 183 1.91 15.79 3.97
N SER A 184 1.81 14.92 2.96
CA SER A 184 2.89 14.03 2.57
C SER A 184 4.07 14.83 1.98
N ALA A 185 5.28 14.54 2.42
CA ALA A 185 6.50 15.18 1.93
C ALA A 185 6.72 15.00 0.42
N VAL A 186 6.10 13.99 -0.19
CA VAL A 186 6.24 13.70 -1.62
C VAL A 186 5.03 14.17 -2.45
N ALA A 187 4.03 14.80 -1.84
CA ALA A 187 2.75 15.12 -2.49
C ALA A 187 2.87 16.01 -3.73
N GLY A 188 3.86 16.90 -3.76
CA GLY A 188 4.12 17.82 -4.88
C GLY A 188 4.97 17.22 -6.00
N GLU A 189 5.49 16.01 -5.85
CA GLU A 189 6.42 15.41 -6.80
C GLU A 189 5.72 14.29 -7.61
N TRP A 190 5.42 14.57 -8.88
CA TRP A 190 4.80 13.56 -9.74
C TRP A 190 5.62 12.27 -9.81
N ALA A 191 6.93 12.37 -9.98
CA ALA A 191 7.84 11.22 -10.05
C ALA A 191 7.81 10.29 -8.82
N LYS A 192 7.22 10.75 -7.71
CA LYS A 192 7.07 9.93 -6.49
C LYS A 192 5.63 9.51 -6.22
N THR A 193 4.67 10.24 -6.78
CA THR A 193 3.24 10.01 -6.52
C THR A 193 2.49 9.38 -7.69
N GLY A 194 3.05 9.42 -8.90
CA GLY A 194 2.47 8.83 -10.10
C GLY A 194 1.28 9.57 -10.69
N GLY A 195 0.95 10.75 -10.16
CA GLY A 195 -0.17 11.57 -10.63
C GLY A 195 -0.78 12.46 -9.55
N GLY A 196 -1.89 13.09 -9.86
CA GLY A 196 -2.63 13.97 -8.95
C GLY A 196 -3.65 13.25 -8.07
N THR A 197 -4.56 14.03 -7.45
CA THR A 197 -5.57 13.57 -6.49
C THR A 197 -6.46 12.44 -7.03
N PHE A 198 -6.69 12.39 -8.34
CA PHE A 198 -7.53 11.36 -8.96
C PHE A 198 -6.91 9.96 -8.93
N ILE A 199 -5.59 9.87 -8.82
CA ILE A 199 -4.85 8.61 -8.76
C ILE A 199 -4.49 8.25 -7.31
N ARG A 200 -4.49 9.21 -6.43
CA ARG A 200 -4.09 9.09 -5.02
C ARG A 200 -5.31 8.96 -4.14
#